data_914316238e9ec1f2375928f85e4b22bc
#
_entry.id   914316238e9ec1f2375928f85e4b22bc
#
_cell.length_a   1.000
_cell.length_b   1.000
_cell.length_c   1.000
_cell.angle_alpha   90.00
_cell.angle_beta   90.00
_cell.angle_gamma   90.00
#
_symmetry.space_group_name_H-M   'P 1'
#
loop_
_entity.id
_entity.type
_entity.pdbx_description
1 polymer ?
#
loop_
_entity_poly.entity_id
_entity_poly.type
_entity_poly.pdbx_seq_one_letter_code
_entity_poly.pdbx_strand_id
1 'polypeptide(L)'
;MSNVFAEFLVNQGLYDKIEITEGNINALCDLIDGKEKISIYCKECGQVRVFGMDSMLCFLKDEKNSISPVAAPLADNLRILQNLQNKTPKSEQIPESRGRTWYWTGWQTEDATRVMLFPFVCAMDKSHHVDYIVRTDGNTMIKIGQYPSVADMEFPKLKEYDKVLTEEDRREMGTAIGLYASGVGVGSYVYLRRILERILSQAREKAGDSIDVEIFNRSKVKEKIEMLKDYLPPFLTSNKTLYGVVSKGIHELSEKDCILYFPVVRDCIFMILDQWEEMRKKEAKEKVCQCLPSFDVSIRY
;
A
#
# COMPACT_ATOMS: atom_id res chain seq x y z
N MET A 1 0.95 -12.98 -18.09
CA MET A 1 1.94 -12.11 -17.39
C MET A 1 1.17 -10.90 -16.94
N SER A 2 1.35 -10.43 -15.71
CA SER A 2 0.71 -9.21 -15.26
C SER A 2 1.32 -7.99 -15.97
N ASN A 3 0.55 -6.93 -16.08
CA ASN A 3 0.99 -5.69 -16.74
C ASN A 3 1.93 -4.92 -15.81
N VAL A 4 3.17 -4.68 -16.23
CA VAL A 4 4.21 -4.03 -15.42
C VAL A 4 3.82 -2.62 -14.96
N PHE A 5 3.04 -1.87 -15.75
CA PHE A 5 2.58 -0.54 -15.36
C PHE A 5 1.41 -0.60 -14.38
N ALA A 6 0.52 -1.59 -14.52
CA ALA A 6 -0.54 -1.82 -13.53
C ALA A 6 0.07 -2.21 -12.17
N GLU A 7 1.07 -3.09 -12.16
CA GLU A 7 1.83 -3.44 -10.96
C GLU A 7 2.57 -2.23 -10.37
N PHE A 8 3.17 -1.41 -11.22
CA PHE A 8 3.82 -0.17 -10.80
C PHE A 8 2.84 0.77 -10.09
N LEU A 9 1.64 1.00 -10.65
CA LEU A 9 0.64 1.86 -10.04
C LEU A 9 0.19 1.36 -8.67
N VAL A 10 0.00 0.05 -8.53
CA VAL A 10 -0.53 -0.57 -7.30
C VAL A 10 0.53 -0.69 -6.21
N ASN A 11 1.73 -1.16 -6.56
CA ASN A 11 2.71 -1.64 -5.58
C ASN A 11 3.80 -0.62 -5.24
N GLN A 12 4.02 0.39 -6.10
CA GLN A 12 5.09 1.37 -5.88
C GLN A 12 4.60 2.59 -5.11
N GLY A 13 5.50 3.19 -4.35
CA GLY A 13 5.26 4.40 -3.58
C GLY A 13 5.20 5.67 -4.43
N LEU A 14 4.94 6.80 -3.78
CA LEU A 14 5.03 8.11 -4.44
C LEU A 14 6.50 8.41 -4.78
N TYR A 15 6.68 9.02 -5.96
CA TYR A 15 7.98 9.39 -6.57
C TYR A 15 8.83 8.22 -7.06
N ASP A 16 8.34 6.99 -6.95
CA ASP A 16 8.95 5.87 -7.66
C ASP A 16 8.82 6.04 -9.17
N LYS A 17 9.75 5.45 -9.91
CA LYS A 17 9.91 5.66 -11.34
C LYS A 17 9.94 4.33 -12.08
N ILE A 18 9.36 4.33 -13.27
CA ILE A 18 9.48 3.25 -14.25
C ILE A 18 9.87 3.83 -15.60
N GLU A 19 10.81 3.18 -16.29
CA GLU A 19 11.18 3.58 -17.64
C GLU A 19 10.21 2.99 -18.67
N ILE A 20 9.80 3.82 -19.63
CA ILE A 20 9.03 3.42 -20.80
C ILE A 20 10.03 3.06 -21.88
N THR A 21 10.04 1.79 -22.26
CA THR A 21 10.97 1.23 -23.25
C THR A 21 10.21 0.60 -24.40
N GLU A 22 10.89 0.30 -25.51
CA GLU A 22 10.29 -0.45 -26.63
C GLU A 22 9.72 -1.80 -26.17
N GLY A 23 10.36 -2.44 -25.17
CA GLY A 23 9.93 -3.73 -24.64
C GLY A 23 8.65 -3.70 -23.81
N ASN A 24 8.30 -2.58 -23.19
CA ASN A 24 7.15 -2.47 -22.30
C ASN A 24 6.06 -1.49 -22.76
N ILE A 25 6.28 -0.74 -23.84
CA ILE A 25 5.32 0.26 -24.33
C ILE A 25 3.95 -0.33 -24.67
N ASN A 26 3.89 -1.57 -25.15
CA ASN A 26 2.63 -2.26 -25.41
C ASN A 26 1.82 -2.49 -24.14
N ALA A 27 2.48 -2.81 -23.03
CA ALA A 27 1.82 -2.93 -21.72
C ALA A 27 1.23 -1.58 -21.28
N LEU A 28 1.93 -0.46 -21.50
CA LEU A 28 1.39 0.87 -21.24
C LEU A 28 0.16 1.16 -22.13
N CYS A 29 0.23 0.81 -23.42
CA CYS A 29 -0.92 0.96 -24.33
C CYS A 29 -2.13 0.15 -23.87
N ASP A 30 -1.93 -1.09 -23.45
CA ASP A 30 -3.03 -1.94 -22.96
C ASP A 30 -3.62 -1.43 -21.66
N LEU A 31 -2.79 -0.84 -20.78
CA LEU A 31 -3.27 -0.14 -19.60
C LEU A 31 -4.13 1.07 -19.98
N ILE A 32 -3.65 1.93 -20.87
CA ILE A 32 -4.36 3.13 -21.36
C ILE A 32 -5.67 2.78 -22.06
N ASP A 33 -5.71 1.68 -22.82
CA ASP A 33 -6.91 1.17 -23.48
C ASP A 33 -7.94 0.55 -22.50
N GLY A 34 -7.66 0.50 -21.21
CA GLY A 34 -8.55 -0.09 -20.22
C GLY A 34 -8.67 -1.61 -20.30
N LYS A 35 -7.73 -2.29 -20.98
CA LYS A 35 -7.74 -3.75 -21.09
C LYS A 35 -7.30 -4.44 -19.80
N GLU A 36 -6.55 -3.71 -18.97
CA GLU A 36 -5.99 -4.23 -17.72
C GLU A 36 -6.97 -4.05 -16.56
N LYS A 37 -6.95 -5.03 -15.69
CA LYS A 37 -7.71 -5.02 -14.43
C LYS A 37 -6.75 -5.23 -13.27
N ILE A 38 -7.01 -4.54 -12.18
CA ILE A 38 -6.23 -4.65 -10.95
C ILE A 38 -7.10 -5.26 -9.84
N SER A 39 -6.49 -6.05 -8.96
CA SER A 39 -7.15 -6.62 -7.78
C SER A 39 -6.58 -5.93 -6.55
N ILE A 40 -7.38 -5.07 -5.93
CA ILE A 40 -6.98 -4.27 -4.77
C ILE A 40 -8.09 -4.23 -3.73
N TYR A 41 -7.74 -3.86 -2.50
CA TYR A 41 -8.73 -3.68 -1.45
C TYR A 41 -9.61 -2.46 -1.74
N CYS A 42 -10.93 -2.68 -1.81
CA CYS A 42 -11.90 -1.62 -1.93
C CYS A 42 -12.30 -1.13 -0.54
N LYS A 43 -12.00 0.13 -0.23
CA LYS A 43 -12.28 0.74 1.07
C LYS A 43 -13.77 0.72 1.42
N GLU A 44 -14.62 0.98 0.44
CA GLU A 44 -16.08 1.04 0.60
C GLU A 44 -16.73 -0.34 0.66
N CYS A 45 -16.23 -1.32 -0.13
CA CYS A 45 -16.71 -2.70 -0.08
C CYS A 45 -16.15 -3.48 1.13
N GLY A 46 -15.07 -3.02 1.75
CA GLY A 46 -14.40 -3.70 2.87
C GLY A 46 -13.70 -5.00 2.50
N GLN A 47 -13.33 -5.23 1.24
CA GLN A 47 -12.70 -6.46 0.78
C GLN A 47 -11.96 -6.28 -0.56
N VAL A 48 -11.13 -7.24 -0.93
CA VAL A 48 -10.44 -7.24 -2.24
C VAL A 48 -11.46 -7.33 -3.36
N ARG A 49 -11.35 -6.43 -4.33
CA ARG A 49 -12.21 -6.34 -5.50
C ARG A 49 -11.38 -6.18 -6.77
N VAL A 50 -11.98 -6.53 -7.88
CA VAL A 50 -11.45 -6.23 -9.21
C VAL A 50 -11.86 -4.82 -9.59
N PHE A 51 -10.90 -4.03 -10.03
CA PHE A 51 -11.12 -2.69 -10.57
C PHE A 51 -10.72 -2.69 -12.05
N GLY A 52 -11.57 -2.10 -12.87
CA GLY A 52 -11.30 -1.82 -14.28
C GLY A 52 -11.05 -0.33 -14.47
N MET A 53 -10.17 0.02 -15.39
CA MET A 53 -9.97 1.42 -15.70
C MET A 53 -11.19 1.95 -16.48
N ASP A 54 -11.65 3.15 -16.12
CA ASP A 54 -12.62 3.90 -16.89
C ASP A 54 -11.89 4.64 -18.04
N SER A 55 -12.08 5.91 -18.23
CA SER A 55 -11.37 6.68 -19.27
C SER A 55 -10.14 7.35 -18.68
N MET A 56 -8.96 7.08 -19.22
CA MET A 56 -7.74 7.78 -18.85
C MET A 56 -7.81 9.25 -19.27
N LEU A 57 -7.41 10.15 -18.37
CA LEU A 57 -7.29 11.57 -18.64
C LEU A 57 -5.81 11.97 -18.73
N CYS A 58 -5.43 12.66 -19.79
CA CYS A 58 -4.10 13.21 -19.94
C CYS A 58 -4.17 14.73 -20.03
N PHE A 59 -3.34 15.42 -19.27
CA PHE A 59 -3.20 16.87 -19.29
C PHE A 59 -1.86 17.22 -19.92
N LEU A 60 -1.92 18.00 -20.98
CA LEU A 60 -0.75 18.54 -21.68
C LEU A 60 -0.66 20.05 -21.42
N LYS A 61 0.56 20.50 -21.18
CA LYS A 61 0.88 21.91 -21.17
C LYS A 61 1.32 22.33 -22.57
N ASP A 62 0.60 23.24 -23.20
CA ASP A 62 0.96 23.79 -24.51
C ASP A 62 2.05 24.86 -24.41
N GLU A 63 2.58 25.31 -25.56
CA GLU A 63 3.60 26.36 -25.63
C GLU A 63 3.12 27.71 -25.06
N LYS A 64 1.79 27.89 -24.91
CA LYS A 64 1.17 29.10 -24.33
C LYS A 64 0.89 28.94 -22.83
N ASN A 65 1.41 27.88 -22.19
CA ASN A 65 1.15 27.54 -20.80
C ASN A 65 -0.33 27.23 -20.47
N SER A 66 -1.15 26.94 -21.45
CA SER A 66 -2.51 26.49 -21.25
C SER A 66 -2.54 24.99 -21.00
N ILE A 67 -3.38 24.53 -20.07
CA ILE A 67 -3.55 23.12 -19.74
C ILE A 67 -4.84 22.68 -20.44
N SER A 68 -4.71 21.73 -21.37
CA SER A 68 -5.85 21.16 -22.07
C SER A 68 -6.01 19.69 -21.73
N PRO A 69 -7.24 19.22 -21.39
CA PRO A 69 -7.50 17.79 -21.27
C PRO A 69 -7.45 17.15 -22.66
N VAL A 70 -6.73 16.05 -22.76
CA VAL A 70 -6.64 15.24 -23.97
C VAL A 70 -7.42 13.96 -23.71
N ALA A 71 -8.62 13.85 -24.30
CA ALA A 71 -9.32 12.60 -24.34
C ALA A 71 -8.59 11.61 -25.26
N ALA A 72 -8.40 10.39 -24.81
CA ALA A 72 -7.57 9.41 -25.49
C ALA A 72 -7.99 9.13 -26.95
N PRO A 73 -7.02 9.13 -27.85
CA PRO A 73 -6.47 7.90 -28.40
C PRO A 73 -4.94 7.83 -28.22
N LEU A 74 -4.46 7.95 -26.96
CA LEU A 74 -3.03 7.97 -26.70
C LEU A 74 -2.38 6.62 -27.02
N ALA A 75 -3.08 5.52 -26.76
CA ALA A 75 -2.57 4.18 -27.04
C ALA A 75 -2.40 3.91 -28.54
N ASP A 76 -3.36 4.32 -29.37
CA ASP A 76 -3.25 4.19 -30.82
C ASP A 76 -2.09 5.02 -31.34
N ASN A 77 -1.92 6.20 -30.79
CA ASN A 77 -0.83 7.09 -31.14
C ASN A 77 0.54 6.48 -30.73
N LEU A 78 0.66 5.94 -29.53
CA LEU A 78 1.90 5.27 -29.09
C LEU A 78 2.25 4.07 -29.95
N ARG A 79 1.26 3.24 -30.34
CA ARG A 79 1.45 2.10 -31.24
C ARG A 79 1.90 2.52 -32.65
N ILE A 80 1.34 3.59 -33.17
CA ILE A 80 1.75 4.10 -34.48
C ILE A 80 3.19 4.64 -34.40
N LEU A 81 3.57 5.36 -33.32
CA LEU A 81 4.95 5.81 -33.11
C LEU A 81 5.95 4.64 -33.11
N GLN A 82 5.64 3.59 -32.34
CA GLN A 82 6.44 2.39 -32.29
C GLN A 82 6.59 1.74 -33.68
N ASN A 83 5.51 1.67 -34.46
CA ASN A 83 5.54 1.14 -35.81
C ASN A 83 6.33 2.02 -36.78
N LEU A 84 6.32 3.34 -36.60
CA LEU A 84 7.08 4.29 -37.41
C LEU A 84 8.57 4.25 -37.05
N GLN A 85 8.94 4.17 -35.80
CA GLN A 85 10.33 4.01 -35.35
C GLN A 85 10.98 2.71 -35.92
N ASN A 86 10.16 1.64 -36.02
CA ASN A 86 10.62 0.35 -36.53
C ASN A 86 10.64 0.24 -38.08
N LYS A 87 10.07 1.17 -38.83
CA LYS A 87 9.85 1.04 -40.28
C LYS A 87 10.42 2.12 -41.18
N THR A 88 10.95 3.24 -40.71
CA THR A 88 11.26 4.34 -41.62
C THR A 88 12.69 4.83 -41.57
N PRO A 89 13.37 4.95 -42.74
CA PRO A 89 14.41 5.95 -42.95
C PRO A 89 13.79 7.35 -42.84
N LYS A 90 14.52 8.29 -42.27
CA LYS A 90 14.16 9.66 -41.85
C LYS A 90 13.51 10.60 -42.88
N SER A 91 12.88 10.15 -43.93
CA SER A 91 12.48 11.01 -45.07
C SER A 91 11.03 10.89 -45.55
N GLU A 92 10.17 10.08 -44.93
CA GLU A 92 8.78 10.02 -45.38
C GLU A 92 7.84 10.81 -44.46
N GLN A 93 7.22 11.81 -45.08
CA GLN A 93 6.28 12.74 -44.49
C GLN A 93 5.05 12.00 -43.92
N ILE A 94 4.72 12.29 -42.69
CA ILE A 94 3.50 11.85 -41.99
C ILE A 94 2.30 12.51 -42.71
N PRO A 95 1.24 11.75 -43.09
CA PRO A 95 0.05 12.34 -43.70
C PRO A 95 -0.61 13.33 -42.78
N GLU A 96 -0.85 14.56 -43.23
CA GLU A 96 -1.67 15.57 -42.56
C GLU A 96 -3.12 15.08 -42.43
N SER A 97 -3.44 14.27 -41.44
CA SER A 97 -4.81 13.98 -41.08
C SER A 97 -5.27 14.96 -40.00
N ARG A 98 -5.92 15.97 -40.48
CA ARG A 98 -6.83 16.92 -39.79
C ARG A 98 -6.84 16.85 -38.25
N GLY A 99 -6.12 17.77 -37.61
CA GLY A 99 -6.38 18.11 -36.19
C GLY A 99 -5.84 17.20 -35.12
N ARG A 100 -5.26 16.04 -35.47
CA ARG A 100 -4.71 15.07 -34.50
C ARG A 100 -3.18 15.07 -34.39
N THR A 101 -2.50 15.80 -35.24
CA THR A 101 -1.03 15.87 -35.36
C THR A 101 -0.38 16.52 -34.13
N TRP A 102 -1.11 17.31 -33.37
CA TRP A 102 -0.64 18.04 -32.20
C TRP A 102 -0.20 17.13 -31.03
N TYR A 103 -0.75 15.94 -30.97
CA TYR A 103 -0.50 15.02 -29.85
C TYR A 103 0.78 14.21 -30.01
N TRP A 104 1.35 14.23 -31.23
CA TRP A 104 2.47 13.39 -31.62
C TRP A 104 3.83 13.99 -31.31
N THR A 105 3.99 15.29 -31.58
CA THR A 105 5.27 15.99 -31.42
C THR A 105 5.71 16.04 -29.95
N GLY A 106 4.74 16.08 -29.04
CA GLY A 106 5.04 16.17 -27.61
C GLY A 106 5.62 14.92 -26.97
N TRP A 107 5.42 13.72 -27.53
CA TRP A 107 6.01 12.49 -26.97
C TRP A 107 7.43 12.21 -27.50
N GLN A 108 7.80 12.84 -28.59
CA GLN A 108 9.12 12.74 -29.19
C GLN A 108 10.13 13.80 -28.70
N THR A 109 9.67 14.84 -27.99
CA THR A 109 10.57 15.86 -27.45
C THR A 109 10.98 15.43 -26.04
N GLU A 110 12.29 15.42 -25.80
CA GLU A 110 12.89 15.12 -24.50
C GLU A 110 12.32 15.94 -23.34
N ASP A 111 11.71 17.10 -23.65
CA ASP A 111 11.14 18.05 -22.70
C ASP A 111 9.62 17.91 -22.45
N ALA A 112 8.95 16.92 -23.06
CA ALA A 112 7.49 16.82 -22.92
C ALA A 112 7.07 16.20 -21.59
N THR A 113 6.76 17.06 -20.65
CA THR A 113 6.14 16.68 -19.37
C THR A 113 4.63 16.51 -19.52
N ARG A 114 4.07 15.38 -19.09
CA ARG A 114 2.63 15.11 -19.05
C ARG A 114 2.21 14.67 -17.67
N VAL A 115 0.98 15.00 -17.31
CA VAL A 115 0.31 14.46 -16.15
C VAL A 115 -0.87 13.63 -16.63
N MET A 116 -0.93 12.38 -16.19
CA MET A 116 -1.99 11.44 -16.53
C MET A 116 -2.72 10.97 -15.29
N LEU A 117 -4.04 10.90 -15.39
CA LEU A 117 -4.92 10.33 -14.37
C LEU A 117 -5.44 8.98 -14.89
N PHE A 118 -5.24 7.94 -14.09
CA PHE A 118 -5.74 6.59 -14.32
C PHE A 118 -6.84 6.29 -13.30
N PRO A 119 -8.12 6.54 -13.62
CA PRO A 119 -9.24 6.24 -12.74
C PRO A 119 -9.64 4.78 -12.86
N PHE A 120 -9.51 4.04 -11.77
CA PHE A 120 -9.97 2.67 -11.69
C PHE A 120 -11.27 2.60 -10.89
N VAL A 121 -12.27 1.93 -11.43
CA VAL A 121 -13.60 1.76 -10.84
C VAL A 121 -13.82 0.32 -10.39
N CYS A 122 -14.44 0.16 -9.22
CA CYS A 122 -14.78 -1.13 -8.66
C CYS A 122 -15.83 -1.85 -9.53
N ALA A 123 -15.59 -3.13 -9.81
CA ALA A 123 -16.53 -3.94 -10.59
C ALA A 123 -17.90 -4.14 -9.89
N MET A 124 -17.96 -3.97 -8.57
CA MET A 124 -19.19 -4.13 -7.78
C MET A 124 -20.03 -2.86 -7.73
N ASP A 125 -19.38 -1.70 -7.65
CA ASP A 125 -20.05 -0.40 -7.59
C ASP A 125 -19.18 0.65 -8.26
N LYS A 126 -19.72 1.25 -9.31
CA LYS A 126 -18.99 2.25 -10.12
C LYS A 126 -18.76 3.60 -9.40
N SER A 127 -19.37 3.81 -8.25
CA SER A 127 -19.08 4.98 -7.42
C SER A 127 -17.80 4.83 -6.58
N HIS A 128 -17.28 3.62 -6.46
CA HIS A 128 -16.05 3.32 -5.73
C HIS A 128 -14.85 3.44 -6.67
N HIS A 129 -13.95 4.37 -6.38
CA HIS A 129 -12.83 4.70 -7.25
C HIS A 129 -11.48 4.53 -6.55
N VAL A 130 -10.46 4.23 -7.35
CA VAL A 130 -9.07 4.42 -6.99
C VAL A 130 -8.39 5.14 -8.15
N ASP A 131 -7.86 6.32 -7.89
CA ASP A 131 -7.26 7.20 -8.88
C ASP A 131 -5.74 7.22 -8.69
N TYR A 132 -5.00 6.95 -9.76
CA TYR A 132 -3.55 7.08 -9.79
C TYR A 132 -3.17 8.25 -10.67
N ILE A 133 -2.28 9.11 -10.18
CA ILE A 133 -1.78 10.26 -10.90
C ILE A 133 -0.29 10.03 -11.16
N VAL A 134 0.08 10.11 -12.42
CA VAL A 134 1.46 9.98 -12.84
C VAL A 134 1.92 11.17 -13.64
N ARG A 135 3.21 11.47 -13.56
CA ARG A 135 3.91 12.42 -14.41
C ARG A 135 4.86 11.65 -15.32
N THR A 136 4.90 12.00 -16.58
CA THR A 136 5.97 11.57 -17.49
C THR A 136 6.96 12.69 -17.74
N ASP A 137 8.23 12.31 -17.79
CA ASP A 137 9.37 13.19 -18.07
C ASP A 137 10.27 12.44 -19.04
N GLY A 138 10.20 12.79 -20.31
CA GLY A 138 10.77 11.97 -21.37
C GLY A 138 10.19 10.55 -21.34
N ASN A 139 11.06 9.55 -21.27
CA ASN A 139 10.68 8.14 -21.20
C ASN A 139 10.48 7.61 -19.78
N THR A 140 10.44 8.49 -18.77
CA THR A 140 10.26 8.09 -17.38
C THR A 140 8.85 8.42 -16.90
N MET A 141 8.16 7.45 -16.35
CA MET A 141 6.88 7.64 -15.67
C MET A 141 7.08 7.62 -14.16
N ILE A 142 6.55 8.62 -13.47
CA ILE A 142 6.70 8.86 -12.03
C ILE A 142 5.30 8.88 -11.42
N LYS A 143 5.06 8.07 -10.39
CA LYS A 143 3.82 8.12 -9.60
C LYS A 143 3.85 9.35 -8.68
N ILE A 144 2.96 10.31 -8.90
CA ILE A 144 2.94 11.57 -8.14
C ILE A 144 1.71 11.73 -7.24
N GLY A 145 0.73 10.84 -7.34
CA GLY A 145 -0.46 10.86 -6.51
C GLY A 145 -1.26 9.57 -6.56
N GLN A 146 -2.08 9.41 -5.53
CA GLN A 146 -3.05 8.33 -5.43
C GLN A 146 -4.19 8.77 -4.51
N TYR A 147 -5.44 8.42 -4.89
CA TYR A 147 -6.62 8.57 -4.04
C TYR A 147 -7.53 7.33 -4.19
N PRO A 148 -8.03 6.72 -3.11
CA PRO A 148 -7.60 6.95 -1.72
C PRO A 148 -6.10 6.69 -1.53
N SER A 149 -5.49 7.26 -0.47
CA SER A 149 -4.09 6.97 -0.14
C SER A 149 -3.90 5.50 0.21
N VAL A 150 -2.66 4.99 0.14
CA VAL A 150 -2.35 3.62 0.58
C VAL A 150 -2.77 3.41 2.04
N ALA A 151 -2.56 4.42 2.90
CA ALA A 151 -2.98 4.36 4.28
C ALA A 151 -4.51 4.25 4.43
N ASP A 152 -5.28 5.02 3.63
CA ASP A 152 -6.75 4.94 3.63
C ASP A 152 -7.28 3.57 3.20
N MET A 153 -6.59 2.91 2.28
CA MET A 153 -6.96 1.57 1.82
C MET A 153 -6.66 0.48 2.85
N GLU A 154 -5.61 0.65 3.66
CA GLU A 154 -5.25 -0.28 4.73
C GLU A 154 -6.03 -0.02 6.03
N PHE A 155 -6.47 1.23 6.28
CA PHE A 155 -7.13 1.63 7.52
C PHE A 155 -8.38 0.82 7.88
N PRO A 156 -9.27 0.42 6.94
CA PRO A 156 -10.40 -0.44 7.26
C PRO A 156 -10.02 -1.81 7.81
N LYS A 157 -8.90 -2.40 7.37
CA LYS A 157 -8.37 -3.65 7.93
C LYS A 157 -7.97 -3.47 9.39
N LEU A 158 -7.46 -2.29 9.77
CA LEU A 158 -7.08 -2.01 11.15
C LEU A 158 -8.28 -1.98 12.10
N LYS A 159 -9.50 -1.76 11.59
CA LYS A 159 -10.72 -1.84 12.39
C LYS A 159 -11.02 -3.26 12.89
N GLU A 160 -10.54 -4.28 12.20
CA GLU A 160 -10.68 -5.67 12.65
C GLU A 160 -9.99 -5.90 13.99
N TYR A 161 -9.02 -5.05 14.34
CA TYR A 161 -8.23 -5.10 15.57
C TYR A 161 -8.70 -4.11 16.64
N ASP A 162 -9.93 -3.56 16.56
CA ASP A 162 -10.48 -2.57 17.50
C ASP A 162 -10.48 -3.03 18.97
N LYS A 163 -10.39 -4.35 19.19
CA LYS A 163 -10.38 -4.95 20.53
C LYS A 163 -8.98 -5.17 21.11
N VAL A 164 -7.95 -5.06 20.27
CA VAL A 164 -6.54 -5.25 20.65
C VAL A 164 -5.69 -4.01 20.42
N LEU A 165 -6.11 -3.13 19.52
CA LEU A 165 -5.46 -1.84 19.23
C LEU A 165 -6.35 -0.69 19.72
N THR A 166 -5.73 0.30 20.34
CA THR A 166 -6.39 1.57 20.61
C THR A 166 -6.62 2.37 19.33
N GLU A 167 -7.43 3.41 19.39
CA GLU A 167 -7.59 4.33 18.27
C GLU A 167 -6.27 5.01 17.89
N GLU A 168 -5.45 5.34 18.88
CA GLU A 168 -4.11 5.90 18.66
C GLU A 168 -3.19 4.92 17.94
N ASP A 169 -3.18 3.64 18.34
CA ASP A 169 -2.38 2.60 17.67
C ASP A 169 -2.76 2.47 16.20
N ARG A 170 -4.05 2.48 15.90
CA ARG A 170 -4.53 2.42 14.51
C ARG A 170 -4.11 3.65 13.71
N ARG A 171 -4.19 4.84 14.29
CA ARG A 171 -3.71 6.08 13.64
C ARG A 171 -2.20 6.00 13.39
N GLU A 172 -1.43 5.52 14.34
CA GLU A 172 0.02 5.38 14.19
C GLU A 172 0.39 4.31 13.14
N MET A 173 -0.34 3.20 13.07
CA MET A 173 -0.15 2.21 11.99
C MET A 173 -0.47 2.83 10.63
N GLY A 174 -1.57 3.57 10.51
CA GLY A 174 -1.90 4.33 9.29
C GLY A 174 -0.81 5.34 8.93
N THR A 175 -0.24 6.03 9.93
CA THR A 175 0.87 6.96 9.72
C THR A 175 2.13 6.24 9.23
N ALA A 176 2.47 5.07 9.81
CA ALA A 176 3.61 4.27 9.35
C ALA A 176 3.46 3.88 7.87
N ILE A 177 2.27 3.41 7.48
CA ILE A 177 1.96 3.02 6.11
C ILE A 177 2.00 4.24 5.16
N GLY A 178 1.46 5.38 5.59
CA GLY A 178 1.48 6.62 4.83
C GLY A 178 2.89 7.15 4.58
N LEU A 179 3.75 7.13 5.59
CA LEU A 179 5.15 7.51 5.48
C LEU A 179 5.90 6.58 4.53
N TYR A 180 5.72 5.28 4.67
CA TYR A 180 6.28 4.29 3.74
C TYR A 180 5.84 4.57 2.29
N ALA A 181 4.54 4.77 2.05
CA ALA A 181 3.99 5.07 0.73
C ALA A 181 4.52 6.39 0.14
N SER A 182 5.00 7.30 1.01
CA SER A 182 5.64 8.56 0.63
C SER A 182 7.17 8.46 0.51
N GLY A 183 7.74 7.25 0.60
CA GLY A 183 9.18 7.03 0.51
C GLY A 183 9.97 7.37 1.78
N VAL A 184 9.29 7.53 2.93
CA VAL A 184 9.92 7.86 4.22
C VAL A 184 10.02 6.58 5.08
N GLY A 185 11.06 5.79 4.82
CA GLY A 185 11.25 4.48 5.44
C GLY A 185 11.59 4.55 6.93
N VAL A 186 12.65 5.29 7.31
CA VAL A 186 13.08 5.40 8.72
C VAL A 186 11.93 5.94 9.58
N GLY A 187 11.24 6.98 9.11
CA GLY A 187 10.08 7.54 9.80
C GLY A 187 8.97 6.53 10.05
N SER A 188 8.70 5.62 9.09
CA SER A 188 7.70 4.58 9.24
C SER A 188 8.05 3.58 10.35
N TYR A 189 9.34 3.23 10.52
CA TYR A 189 9.80 2.30 11.55
C TYR A 189 9.64 2.85 12.98
N VAL A 190 9.68 4.16 13.16
CA VAL A 190 9.40 4.78 14.47
C VAL A 190 8.01 4.40 14.98
N TYR A 191 7.00 4.46 14.11
CA TYR A 191 5.64 4.12 14.46
C TYR A 191 5.44 2.60 14.64
N LEU A 192 6.06 1.77 13.79
CA LEU A 192 6.01 0.31 13.96
C LEU A 192 6.62 -0.12 15.31
N ARG A 193 7.72 0.51 15.71
CA ARG A 193 8.34 0.27 17.01
C ARG A 193 7.42 0.63 18.17
N ARG A 194 6.76 1.78 18.11
CA ARG A 194 5.80 2.21 19.14
C ARG A 194 4.66 1.21 19.32
N ILE A 195 4.14 0.67 18.22
CA ILE A 195 3.10 -0.38 18.27
C ILE A 195 3.62 -1.61 19.00
N LEU A 196 4.81 -2.10 18.67
CA LEU A 196 5.41 -3.24 19.36
C LEU A 196 5.66 -2.97 20.85
N GLU A 197 6.12 -1.77 21.22
CA GLU A 197 6.31 -1.37 22.62
C GLU A 197 4.99 -1.34 23.39
N ARG A 198 3.89 -0.88 22.78
CA ARG A 198 2.57 -0.93 23.40
C ARG A 198 2.02 -2.34 23.57
N ILE A 199 2.26 -3.22 22.58
CA ILE A 199 1.94 -4.65 22.70
C ILE A 199 2.64 -5.25 23.94
N LEU A 200 3.92 -4.94 24.15
CA LEU A 200 4.66 -5.41 25.32
C LEU A 200 4.10 -4.80 26.61
N SER A 201 3.72 -3.51 26.62
CA SER A 201 3.14 -2.84 27.77
C SER A 201 1.77 -3.46 28.15
N GLN A 202 0.91 -3.72 27.20
CA GLN A 202 -0.40 -4.37 27.44
C GLN A 202 -0.23 -5.81 27.97
N ALA A 203 0.73 -6.57 27.44
CA ALA A 203 1.06 -7.88 27.96
C ALA A 203 1.59 -7.81 29.40
N ARG A 204 2.39 -6.78 29.72
CA ARG A 204 2.88 -6.55 31.08
C ARG A 204 1.74 -6.22 32.05
N GLU A 205 0.77 -5.39 31.63
CA GLU A 205 -0.43 -5.10 32.43
C GLU A 205 -1.23 -6.37 32.72
N LYS A 206 -1.42 -7.23 31.72
CA LYS A 206 -2.09 -8.53 31.88
C LYS A 206 -1.36 -9.47 32.87
N ALA A 207 -0.02 -9.46 32.86
CA ALA A 207 0.80 -10.26 33.74
C ALA A 207 0.66 -9.83 35.23
N GLY A 208 0.30 -8.58 35.49
CA GLY A 208 0.11 -8.07 36.85
C GLY A 208 1.34 -8.27 37.75
N ASP A 209 1.12 -8.75 38.96
CA ASP A 209 2.17 -8.98 39.96
C ASP A 209 3.04 -10.23 39.71
N SER A 210 2.73 -11.00 38.66
CA SER A 210 3.52 -12.21 38.32
C SER A 210 4.93 -11.89 37.80
N ILE A 211 5.22 -10.63 37.45
CA ILE A 211 6.49 -10.16 36.93
C ILE A 211 6.97 -8.97 37.76
N ASP A 212 8.19 -9.05 38.27
CA ASP A 212 8.84 -7.98 39.02
C ASP A 212 9.07 -6.75 38.10
N VAL A 213 8.53 -5.59 38.55
CA VAL A 213 8.56 -4.34 37.78
C VAL A 213 9.99 -3.80 37.59
N GLU A 214 10.82 -3.90 38.65
CA GLU A 214 12.17 -3.37 38.59
C GLU A 214 13.06 -4.21 37.64
N ILE A 215 12.95 -5.54 37.75
CA ILE A 215 13.66 -6.47 36.87
C ILE A 215 13.20 -6.25 35.43
N PHE A 216 11.89 -6.19 35.20
CA PHE A 216 11.34 -5.95 33.87
C PHE A 216 11.84 -4.65 33.25
N ASN A 217 11.83 -3.54 33.99
CA ASN A 217 12.25 -2.24 33.47
C ASN A 217 13.73 -2.20 33.08
N ARG A 218 14.60 -2.91 33.82
CA ARG A 218 16.04 -2.98 33.56
C ARG A 218 16.41 -3.98 32.47
N SER A 219 15.52 -4.90 32.12
CA SER A 219 15.79 -5.97 31.17
C SER A 219 15.81 -5.48 29.72
N LYS A 220 16.60 -6.15 28.89
CA LYS A 220 16.60 -5.94 27.44
C LYS A 220 15.27 -6.44 26.84
N VAL A 221 14.88 -5.91 25.68
CA VAL A 221 13.60 -6.26 25.05
C VAL A 221 13.44 -7.76 24.80
N LYS A 222 14.49 -8.46 24.41
CA LYS A 222 14.43 -9.94 24.24
C LYS A 222 14.10 -10.66 25.55
N GLU A 223 14.63 -10.18 26.67
CA GLU A 223 14.33 -10.71 28.00
C GLU A 223 12.90 -10.36 28.43
N LYS A 224 12.44 -9.15 28.13
CA LYS A 224 11.05 -8.72 28.35
C LYS A 224 10.06 -9.63 27.59
N ILE A 225 10.35 -9.94 26.34
CA ILE A 225 9.52 -10.87 25.53
C ILE A 225 9.52 -12.27 26.17
N GLU A 226 10.67 -12.76 26.70
CA GLU A 226 10.72 -14.06 27.38
C GLU A 226 9.91 -14.07 28.67
N MET A 227 10.02 -13.01 29.48
CA MET A 227 9.24 -12.87 30.72
C MET A 227 7.72 -12.85 30.44
N LEU A 228 7.33 -12.30 29.31
CA LEU A 228 5.93 -12.12 28.92
C LEU A 228 5.40 -13.23 28.00
N LYS A 229 6.13 -14.32 27.79
CA LYS A 229 5.81 -15.34 26.77
C LYS A 229 4.40 -15.93 26.87
N ASP A 230 3.87 -16.07 28.09
CA ASP A 230 2.55 -16.64 28.33
C ASP A 230 1.40 -15.61 28.08
N TYR A 231 1.75 -14.34 27.92
CA TYR A 231 0.84 -13.21 27.71
C TYR A 231 0.98 -12.59 26.31
N LEU A 232 1.94 -13.05 25.52
CA LEU A 232 2.23 -12.55 24.18
C LEU A 232 1.82 -13.55 23.09
N PRO A 233 1.50 -13.06 21.89
CA PRO A 233 1.28 -13.89 20.72
C PRO A 233 2.47 -14.81 20.44
N PRO A 234 2.23 -16.10 20.12
CA PRO A 234 3.29 -17.08 19.84
C PRO A 234 4.25 -16.65 18.73
N PHE A 235 3.76 -15.96 17.71
CA PHE A 235 4.60 -15.43 16.64
C PHE A 235 5.67 -14.48 17.14
N LEU A 236 5.32 -13.55 18.04
CA LEU A 236 6.28 -12.59 18.60
C LEU A 236 7.30 -13.28 19.49
N THR A 237 6.88 -14.25 20.31
CA THR A 237 7.78 -14.99 21.19
C THR A 237 8.76 -15.88 20.43
N SER A 238 8.34 -16.42 19.28
CA SER A 238 9.19 -17.24 18.39
C SER A 238 10.11 -16.35 17.53
N ASN A 239 9.75 -15.09 17.26
CA ASN A 239 10.47 -14.16 16.40
C ASN A 239 10.99 -12.93 17.17
N LYS A 240 11.65 -13.15 18.31
CA LYS A 240 12.19 -12.08 19.18
C LYS A 240 13.12 -11.10 18.46
N THR A 241 13.66 -11.50 17.29
CA THR A 241 14.51 -10.65 16.45
C THR A 241 13.76 -9.52 15.77
N LEU A 242 12.42 -9.64 15.58
CA LEU A 242 11.60 -8.63 14.92
C LEU A 242 11.75 -7.24 15.56
N TYR A 243 11.70 -7.17 16.89
CA TYR A 243 11.93 -5.91 17.59
C TYR A 243 13.33 -5.34 17.30
N GLY A 244 14.34 -6.20 17.22
CA GLY A 244 15.71 -5.79 16.86
C GLY A 244 15.77 -5.21 15.44
N VAL A 245 15.06 -5.81 14.48
CA VAL A 245 14.97 -5.29 13.11
C VAL A 245 14.32 -3.92 13.09
N VAL A 246 13.19 -3.75 13.79
CA VAL A 246 12.49 -2.45 13.87
C VAL A 246 13.35 -1.39 14.56
N SER A 247 14.08 -1.76 15.63
CA SER A 247 15.00 -0.86 16.30
C SER A 247 16.18 -0.45 15.42
N LYS A 248 16.74 -1.38 14.65
CA LYS A 248 17.82 -1.10 13.67
C LYS A 248 17.33 -0.19 12.55
N GLY A 249 16.09 -0.32 12.11
CA GLY A 249 15.48 0.57 11.12
C GLY A 249 15.57 2.05 11.49
N ILE A 250 15.56 2.36 12.79
CA ILE A 250 15.63 3.75 13.27
C ILE A 250 17.08 4.27 13.37
N HIS A 251 18.04 3.40 13.65
CA HIS A 251 19.39 3.82 14.02
C HIS A 251 20.51 3.35 13.08
N GLU A 252 20.30 2.24 12.36
CA GLU A 252 21.38 1.56 11.63
C GLU A 252 21.06 1.33 10.14
N LEU A 253 19.78 1.18 9.76
CA LEU A 253 19.41 0.93 8.38
C LEU A 253 19.32 2.22 7.56
N SER A 254 19.65 2.11 6.28
CA SER A 254 19.43 3.21 5.35
C SER A 254 17.94 3.38 5.02
N GLU A 255 17.57 4.56 4.50
CA GLU A 255 16.20 4.83 4.02
C GLU A 255 15.74 3.77 3.01
N LYS A 256 16.63 3.37 2.09
CA LYS A 256 16.36 2.34 1.08
C LYS A 256 16.08 0.97 1.70
N ASP A 257 16.88 0.58 2.70
CA ASP A 257 16.67 -0.70 3.39
C ASP A 257 15.37 -0.70 4.17
N CYS A 258 15.03 0.41 4.82
CA CYS A 258 13.76 0.56 5.52
C CYS A 258 12.58 0.41 4.54
N ILE A 259 12.62 1.06 3.39
CA ILE A 259 11.59 0.91 2.35
C ILE A 259 11.51 -0.54 1.86
N LEU A 260 12.66 -1.18 1.58
CA LEU A 260 12.72 -2.55 1.09
C LEU A 260 12.09 -3.56 2.06
N TYR A 261 12.37 -3.43 3.35
CA TYR A 261 11.92 -4.40 4.36
C TYR A 261 10.60 -4.04 5.04
N PHE A 262 10.08 -2.82 4.86
CA PHE A 262 8.83 -2.39 5.50
C PHE A 262 7.64 -3.33 5.26
N PRO A 263 7.36 -3.83 4.03
CA PRO A 263 6.23 -4.73 3.79
C PRO A 263 6.31 -5.99 4.66
N VAL A 264 7.49 -6.60 4.76
CA VAL A 264 7.69 -7.81 5.57
C VAL A 264 7.49 -7.52 7.05
N VAL A 265 8.04 -6.42 7.56
CA VAL A 265 7.91 -6.03 8.97
C VAL A 265 6.45 -5.70 9.32
N ARG A 266 5.75 -4.97 8.43
CA ARG A 266 4.32 -4.70 8.56
C ARG A 266 3.51 -5.99 8.65
N ASP A 267 3.75 -6.93 7.74
CA ASP A 267 3.02 -8.19 7.70
C ASP A 267 3.29 -9.06 8.95
N CYS A 268 4.53 -9.02 9.48
CA CYS A 268 4.83 -9.63 10.78
C CYS A 268 4.01 -9.02 11.93
N ILE A 269 3.81 -7.70 11.91
CA ILE A 269 2.97 -7.03 12.93
C ILE A 269 1.50 -7.46 12.77
N PHE A 270 0.98 -7.55 11.56
CA PHE A 270 -0.38 -8.08 11.33
C PHE A 270 -0.52 -9.51 11.85
N MET A 271 0.45 -10.40 11.60
CA MET A 271 0.43 -11.75 12.17
C MET A 271 0.39 -11.77 13.70
N ILE A 272 1.09 -10.84 14.36
CA ILE A 272 1.03 -10.66 15.81
C ILE A 272 -0.38 -10.24 16.24
N LEU A 273 -0.99 -9.28 15.54
CA LEU A 273 -2.31 -8.77 15.84
C LEU A 273 -3.40 -9.84 15.65
N ASP A 274 -3.32 -10.63 14.57
CA ASP A 274 -4.21 -11.77 14.30
C ASP A 274 -4.21 -12.75 15.46
N GLN A 275 -3.03 -13.20 15.87
CA GLN A 275 -2.90 -14.12 16.99
C GLN A 275 -3.36 -13.52 18.32
N TRP A 276 -3.15 -12.22 18.52
CA TRP A 276 -3.62 -11.54 19.73
C TRP A 276 -5.15 -11.49 19.77
N GLU A 277 -5.79 -11.20 18.65
CA GLU A 277 -7.24 -11.23 18.55
C GLU A 277 -7.80 -12.65 18.75
N GLU A 278 -7.12 -13.67 18.27
CA GLU A 278 -7.46 -15.10 18.53
C GLU A 278 -7.35 -15.43 20.02
N MET A 279 -6.26 -15.03 20.68
CA MET A 279 -6.07 -15.23 22.12
C MET A 279 -7.20 -14.55 22.91
N ARG A 280 -7.54 -13.31 22.57
CA ARG A 280 -8.63 -12.56 23.19
C ARG A 280 -9.99 -13.28 23.01
N LYS A 281 -10.27 -13.77 21.81
CA LYS A 281 -11.51 -14.53 21.52
C LYS A 281 -11.56 -15.82 22.31
N LYS A 282 -10.44 -16.51 22.48
CA LYS A 282 -10.32 -17.73 23.28
C LYS A 282 -10.60 -17.43 24.76
N GLU A 283 -9.93 -16.43 25.34
CA GLU A 283 -10.17 -15.97 26.72
C GLU A 283 -11.65 -15.62 26.97
N ALA A 284 -12.29 -14.92 26.01
CA ALA A 284 -13.70 -14.57 26.12
C ALA A 284 -14.62 -15.80 26.12
N LYS A 285 -14.33 -16.81 25.27
CA LYS A 285 -15.08 -18.07 25.24
C LYS A 285 -14.90 -18.86 26.54
N GLU A 286 -13.70 -18.94 27.07
CA GLU A 286 -13.40 -19.63 28.33
C GLU A 286 -14.16 -19.00 29.51
N LYS A 287 -14.22 -17.64 29.57
CA LYS A 287 -15.02 -16.94 30.57
C LYS A 287 -16.50 -17.30 30.49
N VAL A 288 -17.07 -17.36 29.29
CA VAL A 288 -18.48 -17.75 29.08
C VAL A 288 -18.69 -19.21 29.53
N CYS A 289 -17.80 -20.12 29.17
CA CYS A 289 -17.88 -21.51 29.59
C CYS A 289 -17.79 -21.67 31.12
N GLN A 290 -16.97 -20.88 31.80
CA GLN A 290 -16.88 -20.89 33.28
C GLN A 290 -18.14 -20.39 33.95
N CYS A 291 -18.93 -19.54 33.30
CA CYS A 291 -20.20 -19.05 33.85
C CYS A 291 -21.37 -20.05 33.65
N LEU A 292 -21.27 -21.00 32.71
CA LEU A 292 -22.33 -21.98 32.44
C LEU A 292 -22.71 -22.87 33.64
N PRO A 293 -21.78 -23.37 34.51
CA PRO A 293 -22.14 -24.17 35.66
C PRO A 293 -22.88 -23.40 36.73
N SER A 294 -22.84 -22.07 36.75
CA SER A 294 -23.59 -21.24 37.72
C SER A 294 -25.06 -21.05 37.37
N PHE A 295 -25.48 -21.44 36.17
CA PHE A 295 -26.90 -21.58 35.83
C PHE A 295 -27.39 -22.94 36.32
N ASP A 296 -27.69 -23.03 37.60
CA ASP A 296 -28.44 -24.14 38.14
C ASP A 296 -29.84 -24.13 37.53
N VAL A 297 -30.01 -24.94 36.48
CA VAL A 297 -31.28 -25.08 35.77
C VAL A 297 -32.21 -25.91 36.67
N SER A 298 -32.75 -25.34 37.71
CA SER A 298 -33.93 -25.83 38.40
C SER A 298 -35.15 -25.58 37.49
N ILE A 299 -35.15 -26.09 36.29
CA ILE A 299 -36.35 -26.21 35.50
C ILE A 299 -37.01 -27.52 35.97
N ARG A 300 -37.86 -27.42 37.00
CA ARG A 300 -38.87 -28.44 37.29
C ARG A 300 -39.92 -28.36 36.20
N TYR A 301 -40.07 -29.44 35.47
CA TYR A 301 -41.22 -29.70 34.61
C TYR A 301 -42.47 -29.85 35.47
#